data_50b1aaef2235ed07d2a5baa6a6383092
#
_entry.id   50b1aaef2235ed07d2a5baa6a6383092
#
_cell.length_a   1.000
_cell.length_b   1.000
_cell.length_c   1.000
_cell.angle_alpha   90.00
_cell.angle_beta   90.00
_cell.angle_gamma   90.00
#
_symmetry.space_group_name_H-M   'P 1'
#
loop_
_entity.id
_entity.type
_entity.pdbx_description
1 polymer ?
#
loop_
_entity_poly.entity_id
_entity_poly.type
_entity_poly.pdbx_seq_one_letter_code
_entity_poly.pdbx_strand_id
1 'polypeptide(L)'
;MKELLLVCAVAAIIVLGFFLMKKLDAFLANNRRLIETEIAENSLFVAFDNPMILDSLMPLFEKFSKANPNCQFRFLFGNTEDIYDKLNKNRIDFGFIENTASANDDTYNCLIISTKQNRIICEKAGCTIEPLNPSEIQTDVIWKKASNNAFIHSFSDLLLSNQAAINAEYVK
;
A
#
# COMPACT_ATOMS: atom_id res chain seq x y z
N MET A 1 -34.22 7.61 -54.72
CA MET A 1 -33.23 6.53 -54.60
C MET A 1 -31.89 7.01 -54.01
N LYS A 2 -31.32 8.14 -54.49
CA LYS A 2 -30.03 8.66 -53.99
C LYS A 2 -30.07 9.06 -52.50
N GLU A 3 -31.16 9.67 -52.02
CA GLU A 3 -31.33 10.08 -50.62
C GLU A 3 -31.44 8.89 -49.66
N LEU A 4 -32.10 7.82 -50.09
CA LEU A 4 -32.23 6.61 -49.29
C LEU A 4 -30.87 5.93 -49.10
N LEU A 5 -30.04 5.93 -50.13
CA LEU A 5 -28.68 5.36 -50.09
C LEU A 5 -27.77 6.16 -49.13
N LEU A 6 -27.93 7.48 -49.10
CA LEU A 6 -27.19 8.36 -48.18
C LEU A 6 -27.58 8.13 -46.74
N VAL A 7 -28.87 8.00 -46.44
CA VAL A 7 -29.35 7.69 -45.06
C VAL A 7 -28.84 6.33 -44.59
N CYS A 8 -28.87 5.30 -45.46
CA CYS A 8 -28.32 3.98 -45.13
C CYS A 8 -26.81 4.02 -44.84
N ALA A 9 -26.05 4.81 -45.61
CA ALA A 9 -24.61 4.96 -45.43
C ALA A 9 -24.30 5.64 -44.05
N VAL A 10 -25.02 6.70 -43.70
CA VAL A 10 -24.87 7.38 -42.41
C VAL A 10 -25.22 6.45 -41.24
N ALA A 11 -26.34 5.71 -41.37
CA ALA A 11 -26.74 4.74 -40.35
C ALA A 11 -25.68 3.64 -40.15
N ALA A 12 -25.09 3.14 -41.23
CA ALA A 12 -24.03 2.13 -41.18
C ALA A 12 -22.77 2.66 -40.48
N ILE A 13 -22.38 3.91 -40.73
CA ILE A 13 -21.24 4.55 -40.06
C ILE A 13 -21.49 4.69 -38.53
N ILE A 14 -22.70 5.08 -38.12
CA ILE A 14 -23.06 5.20 -36.73
C ILE A 14 -23.01 3.84 -36.01
N VAL A 15 -23.58 2.81 -36.63
CA VAL A 15 -23.56 1.43 -36.09
C VAL A 15 -22.12 0.90 -35.95
N LEU A 16 -21.30 1.14 -36.99
CA LEU A 16 -19.89 0.75 -36.97
C LEU A 16 -19.12 1.49 -35.87
N GLY A 17 -19.34 2.79 -35.74
CA GLY A 17 -18.72 3.59 -34.65
C GLY A 17 -19.09 3.09 -33.26
N PHE A 18 -20.36 2.76 -33.04
CA PHE A 18 -20.82 2.21 -31.76
C PHE A 18 -20.21 0.83 -31.48
N PHE A 19 -20.08 -0.01 -32.50
CA PHE A 19 -19.44 -1.32 -32.35
C PHE A 19 -17.94 -1.21 -32.02
N LEU A 20 -17.22 -0.28 -32.68
CA LEU A 20 -15.83 0.00 -32.44
C LEU A 20 -15.61 0.55 -31.01
N MET A 21 -16.48 1.47 -30.58
CA MET A 21 -16.41 2.00 -29.19
C MET A 21 -16.56 0.90 -28.14
N LYS A 22 -17.57 0.03 -28.28
CA LYS A 22 -17.74 -1.11 -27.37
C LYS A 22 -16.53 -2.05 -27.33
N LYS A 23 -15.93 -2.31 -28.49
CA LYS A 23 -14.73 -3.16 -28.57
C LYS A 23 -13.51 -2.49 -27.95
N LEU A 24 -13.38 -1.18 -28.11
CA LEU A 24 -12.33 -0.38 -27.48
C LEU A 24 -12.49 -0.34 -25.95
N ASP A 25 -13.70 -0.13 -25.45
CA ASP A 25 -14.00 -0.14 -24.02
C ASP A 25 -13.67 -1.50 -23.37
N ALA A 26 -14.04 -2.59 -24.03
CA ALA A 26 -13.72 -3.94 -23.58
C ALA A 26 -12.20 -4.20 -23.57
N PHE A 27 -11.48 -3.73 -24.57
CA PHE A 27 -10.03 -3.84 -24.66
C PHE A 27 -9.33 -3.01 -23.56
N LEU A 28 -9.78 -1.78 -23.34
CA LEU A 28 -9.25 -0.90 -22.28
C LEU A 28 -9.52 -1.48 -20.89
N ALA A 29 -10.72 -2.00 -20.64
CA ALA A 29 -11.09 -2.64 -19.39
C ALA A 29 -10.23 -3.89 -19.12
N ASN A 30 -9.95 -4.69 -20.14
CA ASN A 30 -9.11 -5.88 -20.01
C ASN A 30 -7.64 -5.52 -19.76
N ASN A 31 -7.08 -4.56 -20.48
CA ASN A 31 -5.72 -4.08 -20.26
C ASN A 31 -5.56 -3.45 -18.86
N ARG A 32 -6.56 -2.70 -18.40
CA ARG A 32 -6.54 -2.13 -17.06
C ARG A 32 -6.50 -3.21 -15.99
N ARG A 33 -7.28 -4.28 -16.12
CA ARG A 33 -7.25 -5.42 -15.21
C ARG A 33 -5.89 -6.12 -15.20
N LEU A 34 -5.27 -6.34 -16.36
CA LEU A 34 -3.95 -6.97 -16.45
C LEU A 34 -2.88 -6.13 -15.75
N ILE A 35 -2.88 -4.81 -15.99
CA ILE A 35 -1.95 -3.88 -15.34
C ILE A 35 -2.19 -3.83 -13.82
N GLU A 36 -3.45 -3.77 -13.38
CA GLU A 36 -3.81 -3.77 -11.96
C GLU A 36 -3.39 -5.07 -11.27
N THR A 37 -3.52 -6.21 -11.93
CA THR A 37 -3.08 -7.52 -11.40
C THR A 37 -1.57 -7.59 -11.31
N GLU A 38 -0.84 -7.21 -12.36
CA GLU A 38 0.63 -7.21 -12.38
C GLU A 38 1.22 -6.24 -11.33
N ILE A 39 0.59 -5.08 -11.16
CA ILE A 39 0.95 -4.12 -10.11
C ILE A 39 0.67 -4.71 -8.72
N ALA A 40 -0.45 -5.40 -8.54
CA ALA A 40 -0.80 -6.00 -7.26
C ALA A 40 0.16 -7.14 -6.88
N GLU A 41 0.57 -7.97 -7.83
CA GLU A 41 1.49 -9.08 -7.60
C GLU A 41 2.90 -8.60 -7.20
N ASN A 42 3.33 -7.46 -7.75
CA ASN A 42 4.66 -6.89 -7.53
C ASN A 42 4.66 -5.69 -6.56
N SER A 43 3.59 -5.48 -5.80
CA SER A 43 3.50 -4.39 -4.85
C SER A 43 3.13 -4.89 -3.46
N LEU A 44 3.69 -4.23 -2.44
CA LEU A 44 3.24 -4.34 -1.05
C LEU A 44 2.53 -3.05 -0.65
N PHE A 45 1.27 -3.20 -0.24
CA PHE A 45 0.44 -2.12 0.23
C PHE A 45 0.54 -2.01 1.75
N VAL A 46 1.10 -0.92 2.22
CA VAL A 46 1.37 -0.68 3.64
C VAL A 46 0.60 0.55 4.09
N ALA A 47 -0.21 0.42 5.12
CA ALA A 47 -0.99 1.52 5.66
C ALA A 47 -0.51 1.94 7.05
N PHE A 48 -0.56 3.24 7.33
CA PHE A 48 -0.17 3.85 8.58
C PHE A 48 -1.30 4.72 9.11
N ASP A 49 -1.57 4.66 10.38
CA ASP A 49 -2.45 5.62 11.06
C ASP A 49 -1.67 6.89 11.48
N ASN A 50 -0.38 6.74 11.78
CA ASN A 50 0.51 7.86 12.09
C ASN A 50 1.63 7.97 11.03
N PRO A 51 1.67 9.04 10.20
CA PRO A 51 2.69 9.21 9.19
C PRO A 51 4.12 9.40 9.74
N MET A 52 4.25 9.80 11.01
CA MET A 52 5.56 9.98 11.66
C MET A 52 6.32 8.67 11.85
N ILE A 53 5.60 7.54 11.90
CA ILE A 53 6.20 6.20 12.03
C ILE A 53 6.96 5.82 10.77
N LEU A 54 6.50 6.26 9.60
CA LEU A 54 7.11 5.92 8.31
C LEU A 54 8.57 6.35 8.24
N ASP A 55 8.90 7.56 8.72
CA ASP A 55 10.27 8.08 8.68
C ASP A 55 11.24 7.18 9.46
N SER A 56 10.83 6.73 10.63
CA SER A 56 11.62 5.82 11.47
C SER A 56 11.84 4.44 10.84
N LEU A 57 10.93 4.01 9.96
CA LEU A 57 10.98 2.71 9.30
C LEU A 57 11.59 2.76 7.90
N MET A 58 11.90 3.94 7.36
CA MET A 58 12.48 4.08 6.01
C MET A 58 13.73 3.22 5.79
N PRO A 59 14.69 3.10 6.74
CA PRO A 59 15.85 2.24 6.57
C PRO A 59 15.48 0.76 6.35
N LEU A 60 14.39 0.29 6.99
CA LEU A 60 13.89 -1.07 6.82
C LEU A 60 13.30 -1.28 5.43
N PHE A 61 12.48 -0.34 4.97
CA PHE A 61 11.91 -0.37 3.62
C PHE A 61 12.98 -0.30 2.53
N GLU A 62 14.00 0.53 2.70
CA GLU A 62 15.14 0.59 1.79
C GLU A 62 15.92 -0.72 1.75
N LYS A 63 16.16 -1.34 2.90
CA LYS A 63 16.85 -2.64 3.00
C LYS A 63 16.06 -3.72 2.23
N PHE A 64 14.74 -3.74 2.40
CA PHE A 64 13.88 -4.68 1.69
C PHE A 64 13.88 -4.43 0.19
N SER A 65 13.73 -3.17 -0.24
CA SER A 65 13.71 -2.80 -1.66
C SER A 65 15.02 -3.14 -2.38
N LYS A 66 16.17 -2.99 -1.70
CA LYS A 66 17.47 -3.41 -2.24
C LYS A 66 17.57 -4.93 -2.44
N ALA A 67 16.96 -5.70 -1.54
CA ALA A 67 16.93 -7.16 -1.63
C ALA A 67 15.86 -7.66 -2.64
N ASN A 68 14.82 -6.87 -2.89
CA ASN A 68 13.68 -7.23 -3.74
C ASN A 68 13.38 -6.11 -4.75
N PRO A 69 14.24 -5.89 -5.77
CA PRO A 69 14.13 -4.76 -6.70
C PRO A 69 12.84 -4.78 -7.54
N ASN A 70 12.20 -5.93 -7.67
CA ASN A 70 10.94 -6.08 -8.40
C ASN A 70 9.71 -5.77 -7.54
N CYS A 71 9.87 -5.57 -6.22
CA CYS A 71 8.78 -5.25 -5.33
C CYS A 71 8.70 -3.74 -5.10
N GLN A 72 7.50 -3.17 -5.26
CA GLN A 72 7.22 -1.76 -5.01
C GLN A 72 6.39 -1.60 -3.74
N PHE A 73 6.79 -0.68 -2.87
CA PHE A 73 5.97 -0.27 -1.75
C PHE A 73 4.96 0.80 -2.15
N ARG A 74 3.72 0.63 -1.68
CA ARG A 74 2.67 1.63 -1.77
C ARG A 74 2.20 2.00 -0.38
N PHE A 75 2.51 3.22 0.03
CA PHE A 75 2.15 3.74 1.34
C PHE A 75 0.79 4.42 1.30
N LEU A 76 -0.04 4.06 2.26
CA LEU A 76 -1.38 4.60 2.45
C LEU A 76 -1.48 5.17 3.87
N PHE A 77 -2.32 6.18 4.04
CA PHE A 77 -2.57 6.78 5.34
C PHE A 77 -4.06 6.78 5.61
N GLY A 78 -4.44 6.50 6.84
CA GLY A 78 -5.84 6.46 7.22
C GLY A 78 -5.99 6.27 8.73
N ASN A 79 -7.23 6.25 9.20
CA ASN A 79 -7.49 5.92 10.59
C ASN A 79 -7.44 4.40 10.82
N THR A 80 -7.35 3.99 12.07
CA THR A 80 -7.27 2.59 12.50
C THR A 80 -8.41 1.74 11.93
N GLU A 81 -9.66 2.25 11.93
CA GLU A 81 -10.82 1.51 11.43
C GLU A 81 -10.73 1.27 9.92
N ASP A 82 -10.32 2.28 9.15
CA ASP A 82 -10.11 2.16 7.70
C ASP A 82 -9.01 1.14 7.38
N ILE A 83 -7.96 1.07 8.21
CA ILE A 83 -6.86 0.12 8.04
C ILE A 83 -7.37 -1.31 8.23
N TYR A 84 -8.13 -1.58 9.31
CA TYR A 84 -8.73 -2.89 9.53
C TYR A 84 -9.70 -3.28 8.41
N ASP A 85 -10.56 -2.35 7.97
CA ASP A 85 -11.49 -2.61 6.87
C ASP A 85 -10.77 -2.98 5.57
N LYS A 86 -9.70 -2.26 5.25
CA LYS A 86 -8.88 -2.54 4.05
C LYS A 86 -8.08 -3.84 4.16
N LEU A 87 -7.56 -4.17 5.37
CA LEU A 87 -6.93 -5.46 5.64
C LEU A 87 -7.92 -6.61 5.43
N ASN A 88 -9.13 -6.49 5.98
CA ASN A 88 -10.18 -7.49 5.82
C ASN A 88 -10.54 -7.72 4.36
N LYS A 89 -10.59 -6.66 3.56
CA LYS A 89 -10.90 -6.68 2.13
C LYS A 89 -9.70 -7.05 1.23
N ASN A 90 -8.54 -7.41 1.80
CA ASN A 90 -7.28 -7.67 1.08
C ASN A 90 -6.84 -6.52 0.15
N ARG A 91 -7.07 -5.29 0.58
CA ARG A 91 -6.66 -4.08 -0.14
C ARG A 91 -5.33 -3.51 0.34
N ILE A 92 -4.89 -3.94 1.51
CA ILE A 92 -3.57 -3.67 2.07
C ILE A 92 -3.01 -4.97 2.64
N ASP A 93 -1.69 -5.05 2.71
CA ASP A 93 -0.95 -6.22 3.17
C ASP A 93 -0.50 -6.06 4.62
N PHE A 94 -0.08 -4.85 4.99
CA PHE A 94 0.37 -4.50 6.34
C PHE A 94 -0.31 -3.24 6.84
N GLY A 95 -0.70 -3.26 8.11
CA GLY A 95 -1.18 -2.09 8.86
C GLY A 95 -0.22 -1.78 10.00
N PHE A 96 0.21 -0.52 10.11
CA PHE A 96 0.98 0.02 11.22
C PHE A 96 0.07 0.95 12.00
N ILE A 97 -0.27 0.55 13.22
CA ILE A 97 -1.30 1.19 14.04
C ILE A 97 -0.71 1.53 15.40
N GLU A 98 -0.90 2.77 15.84
CA GLU A 98 -0.43 3.23 17.13
C GLU A 98 -1.30 2.64 18.24
N ASN A 99 -0.65 1.84 19.12
CA ASN A 99 -1.15 1.34 20.40
C ASN A 99 -2.66 0.99 20.45
N THR A 100 -3.05 -0.04 19.72
CA THR A 100 -4.38 -0.62 19.86
C THR A 100 -4.32 -1.82 20.81
N ALA A 101 -4.75 -1.64 22.04
CA ALA A 101 -4.79 -2.67 23.09
C ALA A 101 -5.67 -3.91 22.79
N SER A 102 -6.02 -4.17 21.52
CA SER A 102 -7.08 -5.14 21.20
C SER A 102 -6.95 -5.96 19.91
N ALA A 103 -5.77 -6.13 19.36
CA ALA A 103 -5.62 -7.03 18.19
C ALA A 103 -5.39 -8.50 18.60
N ASN A 104 -6.19 -9.03 19.53
CA ASN A 104 -6.28 -10.48 19.79
C ASN A 104 -7.29 -11.15 18.84
N ASP A 105 -7.23 -10.83 17.56
CA ASP A 105 -7.98 -11.57 16.55
C ASP A 105 -7.07 -12.65 15.96
N ASP A 106 -7.50 -13.91 16.08
CA ASP A 106 -6.78 -15.07 15.55
C ASP A 106 -6.55 -15.02 14.03
N THR A 107 -7.15 -14.08 13.34
CA THR A 107 -7.04 -13.87 11.88
C THR A 107 -5.73 -13.20 11.48
N TYR A 108 -5.15 -12.40 12.37
CA TYR A 108 -3.96 -11.58 12.08
C TYR A 108 -2.72 -12.08 12.84
N ASN A 109 -1.57 -11.84 12.24
CA ASN A 109 -0.32 -11.78 12.97
C ASN A 109 -0.15 -10.35 13.49
N CYS A 110 0.37 -10.21 14.69
CA CYS A 110 0.67 -8.92 15.29
C CYS A 110 2.11 -8.92 15.78
N LEU A 111 2.84 -7.84 15.48
CA LEU A 111 4.18 -7.57 15.96
C LEU A 111 4.21 -6.18 16.54
N ILE A 112 4.64 -6.07 17.82
CA ILE A 112 4.81 -4.77 18.47
C ILE A 112 6.22 -4.27 18.22
N ILE A 113 6.32 -3.09 17.64
CA ILE A 113 7.58 -2.37 17.47
C ILE A 113 7.53 -1.05 18.25
N SER A 114 8.66 -0.68 18.84
CA SER A 114 8.80 0.59 19.56
C SER A 114 9.64 1.53 18.70
N THR A 115 9.08 2.67 18.34
CA THR A 115 9.77 3.70 17.53
C THR A 115 9.81 5.01 18.31
N LYS A 116 10.91 5.76 18.18
CA LYS A 116 10.96 7.14 18.69
C LYS A 116 10.49 8.10 17.62
N GLN A 117 9.74 9.10 18.01
CA GLN A 117 9.48 10.23 17.15
C GLN A 117 10.79 10.94 16.83
N ASN A 118 11.22 10.85 15.58
CA ASN A 118 12.41 11.51 15.11
C ASN A 118 12.09 12.92 14.61
N ARG A 119 13.10 13.77 14.63
CA ARG A 119 13.10 15.07 14.03
C ARG A 119 13.02 14.93 12.49
N ILE A 120 12.03 15.56 11.86
CA ILE A 120 11.92 15.61 10.40
C ILE A 120 12.56 16.89 9.90
N ILE A 121 13.53 16.74 9.02
CA ILE A 121 14.19 17.89 8.36
C ILE A 121 13.64 18.03 6.96
N CYS A 122 12.94 19.14 6.72
CA CYS A 122 12.44 19.51 5.40
C CYS A 122 13.46 20.41 4.70
N GLU A 123 14.47 19.83 4.08
CA GLU A 123 15.58 20.56 3.43
C GLU A 123 15.11 21.60 2.42
N LYS A 124 14.12 21.27 1.58
CA LYS A 124 13.58 22.20 0.56
C LYS A 124 12.85 23.38 1.14
N ALA A 125 12.27 23.26 2.31
CA ALA A 125 11.52 24.31 2.98
C ALA A 125 12.35 25.04 4.04
N GLY A 126 13.56 24.56 4.36
CA GLY A 126 14.41 25.08 5.41
C GLY A 126 13.76 25.01 6.80
N CYS A 127 12.83 24.09 7.01
CA CYS A 127 12.13 23.92 8.27
C CYS A 127 12.45 22.57 8.91
N THR A 128 12.39 22.53 10.23
CA THR A 128 12.56 21.34 11.04
C THR A 128 11.30 21.15 11.87
N ILE A 129 10.77 19.94 11.86
CA ILE A 129 9.63 19.56 12.68
C ILE A 129 10.19 18.68 13.81
N GLU A 130 10.10 19.14 15.04
CA GLU A 130 10.53 18.40 16.21
C GLU A 130 9.33 18.11 17.11
N PRO A 131 9.20 16.91 17.66
CA PRO A 131 8.18 16.64 18.66
C PRO A 131 8.52 17.40 19.95
N LEU A 132 7.52 18.06 20.55
CA LEU A 132 7.71 18.79 21.82
C LEU A 132 8.07 17.84 22.98
N ASN A 133 7.53 16.63 22.94
CA ASN A 133 7.83 15.56 23.88
C ASN A 133 8.17 14.31 23.08
N PRO A 134 9.46 13.99 22.84
CA PRO A 134 9.84 12.77 22.16
C PRO A 134 9.47 11.57 23.07
N SER A 135 8.34 10.95 22.77
CA SER A 135 7.88 9.74 23.43
C SER A 135 8.16 8.53 22.56
N GLU A 136 8.39 7.40 23.18
CA GLU A 136 8.33 6.13 22.47
C GLU A 136 6.90 5.88 22.00
N ILE A 137 6.75 5.64 20.72
CA ILE A 137 5.49 5.21 20.14
C ILE A 137 5.55 3.71 19.99
N GLN A 138 4.65 3.02 20.65
CA GLN A 138 4.41 1.61 20.41
C GLN A 138 3.48 1.48 19.22
N THR A 139 3.93 0.76 18.21
CA THR A 139 3.20 0.54 16.98
C THR A 139 2.94 -0.95 16.80
N ASP A 140 1.69 -1.30 16.64
CA ASP A 140 1.27 -2.64 16.29
C ASP A 140 1.34 -2.80 14.77
N VAL A 141 2.17 -3.72 14.31
CA VAL A 141 2.23 -4.12 12.90
C VAL A 141 1.36 -5.34 12.72
N ILE A 142 0.33 -5.22 11.92
CA ILE A 142 -0.66 -6.27 11.69
C ILE A 142 -0.69 -6.69 10.22
N TRP A 143 -0.78 -8.02 10.00
CA TRP A 143 -0.96 -8.59 8.66
C TRP A 143 -1.70 -9.93 8.76
N LYS A 144 -2.32 -10.35 7.67
CA LYS A 144 -3.07 -11.61 7.66
C LYS A 144 -2.16 -12.83 7.73
N LYS A 145 -2.57 -13.84 8.52
CA LYS A 145 -1.87 -15.14 8.62
C LYS A 145 -1.88 -15.91 7.29
N ALA A 146 -2.99 -15.85 6.57
CA ALA A 146 -3.17 -16.55 5.29
C ALA A 146 -2.90 -15.60 4.13
N SER A 147 -1.66 -15.50 3.69
CA SER A 147 -1.28 -14.79 2.47
C SER A 147 -0.43 -15.69 1.59
N ASN A 148 -0.72 -15.70 0.29
CA ASN A 148 0.04 -16.46 -0.71
C ASN A 148 1.14 -15.60 -1.39
N ASN A 149 1.28 -14.32 -1.03
CA ASN A 149 2.26 -13.44 -1.61
C ASN A 149 3.64 -13.65 -0.95
N ALA A 150 4.63 -14.07 -1.74
CA ALA A 150 5.99 -14.31 -1.27
C ALA A 150 6.66 -13.05 -0.66
N PHE A 151 6.31 -11.85 -1.15
CA PHE A 151 6.83 -10.60 -0.60
C PHE A 151 6.31 -10.31 0.80
N ILE A 152 5.07 -10.71 1.12
CA ILE A 152 4.50 -10.56 2.47
C ILE A 152 5.30 -11.43 3.45
N HIS A 153 5.60 -12.68 3.09
CA HIS A 153 6.42 -13.55 3.94
C HIS A 153 7.84 -13.00 4.11
N SER A 154 8.49 -12.61 3.01
CA SER A 154 9.84 -12.05 3.08
C SER A 154 9.92 -10.76 3.91
N PHE A 155 8.90 -9.90 3.82
CA PHE A 155 8.87 -8.67 4.60
C PHE A 155 8.54 -8.93 6.07
N SER A 156 7.64 -9.86 6.38
CA SER A 156 7.35 -10.27 7.76
C SER A 156 8.58 -10.89 8.44
N ASP A 157 9.34 -11.72 7.73
CA ASP A 157 10.60 -12.29 8.24
C ASP A 157 11.63 -11.21 8.52
N LEU A 158 11.72 -10.20 7.63
CA LEU A 158 12.60 -9.06 7.84
C LEU A 158 12.17 -8.23 9.06
N LEU A 159 10.88 -7.98 9.25
CA LEU A 159 10.34 -7.31 10.43
C LEU A 159 10.70 -8.06 11.70
N LEU A 160 10.45 -9.36 11.76
CA LEU A 160 10.75 -10.21 12.91
C LEU A 160 12.24 -10.25 13.23
N SER A 161 13.11 -10.38 12.21
CA SER A 161 14.55 -10.41 12.38
C SER A 161 15.16 -9.07 12.85
N ASN A 162 14.51 -7.95 12.50
CA ASN A 162 14.98 -6.62 12.89
C ASN A 162 14.25 -6.06 14.11
N GLN A 163 13.27 -6.76 14.67
CA GLN A 163 12.55 -6.32 15.87
C GLN A 163 13.50 -5.97 17.04
N ALA A 164 14.46 -6.85 17.30
CA ALA A 164 15.46 -6.62 18.34
C ALA A 164 16.39 -5.42 18.02
N ALA A 165 16.72 -5.20 16.75
CA ALA A 165 17.54 -4.07 16.31
C ALA A 165 16.74 -2.77 16.35
N ILE A 166 15.51 -2.76 15.89
CA ILE A 166 14.59 -1.61 15.96
C ILE A 166 14.41 -1.20 17.42
N ASN A 167 14.17 -2.16 18.32
CA ASN A 167 14.02 -1.89 19.75
C ASN A 167 15.34 -1.51 20.44
N ALA A 168 16.50 -1.99 19.96
CA ALA A 168 17.82 -1.75 20.58
C ALA A 168 18.49 -0.44 20.13
N GLU A 169 18.25 0.02 18.90
CA GLU A 169 18.81 1.27 18.39
C GLU A 169 18.28 2.50 19.13
N TYR A 170 17.21 2.31 19.90
CA TYR A 170 16.54 3.35 20.67
C TYR A 170 16.87 3.36 22.17
N VAL A 171 17.76 2.48 22.64
CA VAL A 171 18.17 2.42 24.08
C VAL A 171 19.49 3.20 24.32
N LYS A 172 20.08 3.81 23.31
CA LYS A 172 21.23 4.72 23.41
C LYS A 172 20.80 6.16 23.22
#